data_b4792f6ebc0eed99567285b8a3382542
#
_entry.id   b4792f6ebc0eed99567285b8a3382542
#
_cell.length_a   1.000
_cell.length_b   1.000
_cell.length_c   1.000
_cell.angle_alpha   90.00
_cell.angle_beta   90.00
_cell.angle_gamma   90.00
#
_symmetry.space_group_name_H-M   'P 1'
#
loop_
_entity.id
_entity.type
_entity.pdbx_description
1 polymer ?
#
loop_
_entity_poly.entity_id
_entity_poly.type
_entity_poly.pdbx_seq_one_letter_code
_entity_poly.pdbx_strand_id
1 'polypeptide(L)'
;MIANLAYADKNRSVDNRVGNTQEGDGWNFRGKGLIQLTGRENYTKANAYTLKYEKTDILKNSDIVSKDIKIAVLTSMAFFKWKGLIALSNGFPESKPVSKGVGNKVGNSYAEKQNAFDDYTSKIFKIKECDWKEIEFKMIGNRAPWMQIALNEAKMMKGCYEGDEPMYTKAKSYLAYCKTKAEPTDGNEGPWCAAYMNWCISKAKNPKTKNPYQHAKSAASLEPTYNEKYKQIPEPIYGCLVVYKATDGSGKGHTGFLYGKTKDGKFILLGGNQGDSIRFSSYGKSFTYNGITKKFEGFYIPTDYEPKTADKLIDRDIYTSSAEVNKKFSIKDRDKTKSNKTT
;
A
#
# COMPACT_ATOMS: atom_id res chain seq x y z
N MET A 1 39.94 -18.25 -1.14
CA MET A 1 40.82 -17.14 -1.59
C MET A 1 40.16 -16.20 -2.59
N ILE A 2 39.63 -16.68 -3.71
CA ILE A 2 38.96 -15.79 -4.77
C ILE A 2 37.85 -14.95 -4.20
N ALA A 3 36.95 -15.51 -3.38
CA ALA A 3 35.84 -14.75 -2.81
C ALA A 3 36.29 -13.60 -1.90
N ASN A 4 37.39 -13.77 -1.14
CA ASN A 4 37.93 -12.70 -0.32
C ASN A 4 38.51 -11.55 -1.17
N LEU A 5 39.06 -11.84 -2.35
CA LEU A 5 39.51 -10.82 -3.29
C LEU A 5 38.33 -10.11 -3.97
N ALA A 6 37.37 -10.88 -4.48
CA ALA A 6 36.27 -10.35 -5.27
C ALA A 6 35.25 -9.53 -4.44
N TYR A 7 35.02 -9.90 -3.18
CA TYR A 7 34.02 -9.27 -2.32
C TYR A 7 34.59 -8.35 -1.24
N ALA A 8 35.90 -8.20 -1.10
CA ALA A 8 36.48 -7.21 -0.20
C ALA A 8 36.21 -5.78 -0.71
N ASP A 9 35.71 -4.91 0.15
CA ASP A 9 35.30 -3.55 -0.22
C ASP A 9 36.44 -2.70 -0.80
N LYS A 10 37.69 -2.96 -0.38
CA LYS A 10 38.87 -2.30 -0.94
C LYS A 10 39.09 -2.55 -2.44
N ASN A 11 38.53 -3.65 -2.96
CA ASN A 11 38.63 -4.06 -4.37
C ASN A 11 37.38 -3.72 -5.18
N ARG A 12 36.43 -2.98 -4.61
CA ARG A 12 35.12 -2.67 -5.22
C ARG A 12 34.90 -1.17 -5.32
N SER A 13 34.21 -0.75 -6.37
CA SER A 13 33.71 0.63 -6.46
C SER A 13 32.81 0.96 -5.27
N VAL A 14 32.76 2.22 -4.86
CA VAL A 14 31.99 2.69 -3.69
C VAL A 14 30.54 2.19 -3.76
N ASP A 15 29.89 2.28 -4.91
CA ASP A 15 28.50 1.88 -5.12
C ASP A 15 28.25 0.36 -4.99
N ASN A 16 29.30 -0.43 -5.06
CA ASN A 16 29.23 -1.90 -5.00
C ASN A 16 29.75 -2.47 -3.67
N ARG A 17 30.13 -1.62 -2.73
CA ARG A 17 30.57 -2.05 -1.40
C ARG A 17 29.42 -2.68 -0.61
N VAL A 18 29.75 -3.68 0.18
CA VAL A 18 28.79 -4.50 0.93
C VAL A 18 29.17 -4.68 2.41
N GLY A 19 30.09 -3.83 2.91
CA GLY A 19 30.56 -3.83 4.28
C GLY A 19 31.63 -4.89 4.59
N ASN A 20 32.24 -5.49 3.58
CA ASN A 20 33.30 -6.51 3.74
C ASN A 20 34.65 -5.83 3.94
N THR A 21 34.91 -5.33 5.15
CA THR A 21 36.08 -4.54 5.49
C THR A 21 37.17 -5.33 6.24
N GLN A 22 36.79 -6.50 6.79
CA GLN A 22 37.69 -7.34 7.57
C GLN A 22 38.24 -8.51 6.74
N GLU A 23 39.40 -9.03 7.15
CA GLU A 23 39.96 -10.22 6.53
C GLU A 23 39.00 -11.41 6.65
N GLY A 24 38.82 -12.17 5.58
CA GLY A 24 37.90 -13.30 5.53
C GLY A 24 36.44 -12.95 5.24
N ASP A 25 36.01 -11.67 5.28
CA ASP A 25 34.64 -11.26 5.06
C ASP A 25 34.07 -11.70 3.72
N GLY A 26 34.89 -11.58 2.66
CA GLY A 26 34.47 -11.96 1.33
C GLY A 26 34.05 -13.42 1.21
N TRP A 27 34.70 -14.31 1.97
CA TRP A 27 34.33 -15.72 2.05
C TRP A 27 33.17 -15.95 3.03
N ASN A 28 33.27 -15.40 4.22
CA ASN A 28 32.29 -15.62 5.29
C ASN A 28 30.92 -15.09 4.93
N PHE A 29 30.85 -13.95 4.25
CA PHE A 29 29.60 -13.29 3.87
C PHE A 29 29.38 -13.30 2.35
N ARG A 30 29.86 -14.33 1.65
CA ARG A 30 29.52 -14.60 0.26
C ARG A 30 28.02 -14.87 0.11
N GLY A 31 27.47 -14.80 -1.07
CA GLY A 31 26.07 -15.06 -1.34
C GLY A 31 25.58 -16.41 -0.81
N LYS A 32 24.58 -16.42 0.06
CA LYS A 32 23.99 -17.62 0.68
C LYS A 32 22.48 -17.48 0.82
N GLY A 33 21.80 -18.63 0.92
CA GLY A 33 20.37 -18.72 1.08
C GLY A 33 19.59 -18.32 -0.17
N LEU A 34 18.26 -18.24 -0.04
CA LEU A 34 17.34 -18.04 -1.18
C LEU A 34 17.56 -16.71 -1.90
N ILE A 35 17.91 -15.65 -1.17
CA ILE A 35 18.12 -14.30 -1.74
C ILE A 35 19.57 -14.04 -2.13
N GLN A 36 20.47 -15.02 -1.96
CA GLN A 36 21.91 -14.82 -2.11
C GLN A 36 22.41 -13.64 -1.28
N LEU A 37 22.04 -13.63 0.02
CA LEU A 37 22.45 -12.60 0.95
C LEU A 37 23.98 -12.44 0.96
N THR A 38 24.47 -11.25 0.60
CA THR A 38 25.90 -10.98 0.37
C THR A 38 26.36 -9.77 1.17
N GLY A 39 27.51 -9.89 1.82
CA GLY A 39 28.21 -8.82 2.50
C GLY A 39 27.88 -8.68 3.97
N ARG A 40 28.91 -8.35 4.78
CA ARG A 40 28.81 -8.20 6.24
C ARG A 40 27.69 -7.25 6.64
N GLU A 41 27.51 -6.12 5.95
CA GLU A 41 26.46 -5.16 6.27
C GLU A 41 25.06 -5.78 6.16
N ASN A 42 24.77 -6.51 5.08
CA ASN A 42 23.49 -7.18 4.89
C ASN A 42 23.29 -8.33 5.90
N TYR A 43 24.34 -9.07 6.22
CA TYR A 43 24.29 -10.08 7.27
C TYR A 43 24.02 -9.47 8.64
N THR A 44 24.61 -8.31 8.96
CA THR A 44 24.34 -7.58 10.22
C THR A 44 22.88 -7.18 10.33
N LYS A 45 22.30 -6.62 9.24
CA LYS A 45 20.87 -6.28 9.19
C LYS A 45 19.98 -7.51 9.36
N ALA A 46 20.30 -8.61 8.68
CA ALA A 46 19.53 -9.85 8.79
C ALA A 46 19.68 -10.50 10.18
N ASN A 47 20.87 -10.40 10.81
CA ASN A 47 21.15 -10.98 12.12
C ASN A 47 20.22 -10.48 13.22
N ALA A 48 19.79 -9.22 13.15
CA ALA A 48 18.82 -8.66 14.09
C ALA A 48 17.50 -9.45 14.07
N TYR A 49 17.09 -9.95 12.91
CA TYR A 49 15.88 -10.75 12.74
C TYR A 49 16.10 -12.20 13.16
N THR A 50 17.22 -12.83 12.77
CA THR A 50 17.50 -14.22 13.12
C THR A 50 17.72 -14.39 14.64
N LEU A 51 18.37 -13.44 15.30
CA LEU A 51 18.46 -13.41 16.76
C LEU A 51 17.09 -13.25 17.43
N LYS A 52 16.25 -12.36 16.90
CA LYS A 52 14.93 -12.08 17.47
C LYS A 52 13.99 -13.28 17.38
N TYR A 53 13.89 -13.92 16.22
CA TYR A 53 12.87 -14.90 15.92
C TYR A 53 13.34 -16.35 16.07
N GLU A 54 14.61 -16.66 15.76
CA GLU A 54 15.15 -18.02 15.77
C GLU A 54 16.32 -18.20 16.76
N LYS A 55 16.69 -17.16 17.53
CA LYS A 55 17.82 -17.17 18.47
C LYS A 55 19.13 -17.56 17.82
N THR A 56 19.29 -17.34 16.51
CA THR A 56 20.44 -17.76 15.72
C THR A 56 21.30 -16.57 15.33
N ASP A 57 22.61 -16.63 15.66
CA ASP A 57 23.59 -15.60 15.30
C ASP A 57 24.29 -15.98 13.98
N ILE A 58 23.86 -15.37 12.88
CA ILE A 58 24.42 -15.63 11.54
C ILE A 58 25.72 -14.87 11.27
N LEU A 59 26.15 -13.97 12.15
CA LEU A 59 27.48 -13.36 12.05
C LEU A 59 28.56 -14.31 12.58
N LYS A 60 28.23 -15.11 13.60
CA LYS A 60 29.12 -16.16 14.12
C LYS A 60 29.16 -17.41 13.25
N ASN A 61 28.01 -17.77 12.67
CA ASN A 61 27.88 -18.94 11.80
C ASN A 61 27.09 -18.56 10.52
N SER A 62 27.79 -17.95 9.59
CA SER A 62 27.15 -17.50 8.34
C SER A 62 26.69 -18.63 7.42
N ASP A 63 27.27 -19.83 7.56
CA ASP A 63 26.91 -20.98 6.71
C ASP A 63 25.54 -21.55 7.03
N ILE A 64 24.96 -21.25 8.20
CA ILE A 64 23.62 -21.67 8.56
C ILE A 64 22.57 -21.10 7.58
N VAL A 65 22.85 -19.95 6.97
CA VAL A 65 21.94 -19.32 5.97
C VAL A 65 21.73 -20.20 4.74
N SER A 66 22.68 -21.07 4.41
CA SER A 66 22.53 -22.03 3.30
C SER A 66 22.14 -23.44 3.74
N LYS A 67 22.22 -23.75 5.05
CA LYS A 67 21.98 -25.09 5.59
C LYS A 67 20.61 -25.26 6.25
N ASP A 68 20.05 -24.17 6.77
CA ASP A 68 18.76 -24.17 7.44
C ASP A 68 17.72 -23.39 6.62
N ILE A 69 16.68 -24.08 6.18
CA ILE A 69 15.62 -23.46 5.35
C ILE A 69 14.86 -22.35 6.08
N LYS A 70 14.66 -22.46 7.40
CA LYS A 70 13.98 -21.40 8.17
C LYS A 70 14.82 -20.14 8.20
N ILE A 71 16.14 -20.27 8.42
CA ILE A 71 17.06 -19.15 8.41
C ILE A 71 17.16 -18.54 6.99
N ALA A 72 17.20 -19.37 5.95
CA ALA A 72 17.22 -18.92 4.56
C ALA A 72 15.95 -18.11 4.20
N VAL A 73 14.78 -18.58 4.61
CA VAL A 73 13.50 -17.87 4.42
C VAL A 73 13.48 -16.59 5.24
N LEU A 74 13.82 -16.65 6.53
CA LEU A 74 13.78 -15.49 7.43
C LEU A 74 14.72 -14.37 6.97
N THR A 75 15.93 -14.69 6.54
CA THR A 75 16.88 -13.70 6.00
C THR A 75 16.39 -13.06 4.70
N SER A 76 15.70 -13.83 3.85
CA SER A 76 15.06 -13.32 2.63
C SER A 76 13.90 -12.38 2.95
N MET A 77 13.02 -12.76 3.86
CA MET A 77 11.91 -11.91 4.32
C MET A 77 12.43 -10.62 4.96
N ALA A 78 13.45 -10.72 5.80
CA ALA A 78 14.09 -9.56 6.41
C ALA A 78 14.65 -8.62 5.33
N PHE A 79 15.36 -9.15 4.31
CA PHE A 79 15.88 -8.38 3.18
C PHE A 79 14.78 -7.63 2.46
N PHE A 80 13.67 -8.30 2.12
CA PHE A 80 12.51 -7.66 1.48
C PHE A 80 11.94 -6.53 2.34
N LYS A 81 11.93 -6.72 3.66
CA LYS A 81 11.40 -5.73 4.59
C LYS A 81 12.25 -4.45 4.63
N TRP A 82 13.55 -4.54 4.89
CA TRP A 82 14.39 -3.33 5.01
C TRP A 82 14.68 -2.66 3.66
N LYS A 83 14.59 -3.39 2.54
CA LYS A 83 14.71 -2.83 1.19
C LYS A 83 13.39 -2.26 0.65
N GLY A 84 12.29 -2.29 1.41
CA GLY A 84 10.98 -1.82 0.96
C GLY A 84 10.36 -2.65 -0.18
N LEU A 85 10.88 -3.86 -0.45
CA LEU A 85 10.46 -4.67 -1.61
C LEU A 85 9.05 -5.24 -1.45
N ILE A 86 8.57 -5.37 -0.21
CA ILE A 86 7.20 -5.82 0.07
C ILE A 86 6.18 -4.86 -0.57
N ALA A 87 6.42 -3.54 -0.47
CA ALA A 87 5.55 -2.55 -1.11
C ALA A 87 5.58 -2.65 -2.63
N LEU A 88 6.75 -2.95 -3.22
CA LEU A 88 6.89 -3.14 -4.67
C LEU A 88 6.24 -4.43 -5.17
N SER A 89 6.11 -5.45 -4.30
CA SER A 89 5.47 -6.73 -4.65
C SER A 89 3.93 -6.70 -4.60
N ASN A 90 3.33 -5.62 -4.14
CA ASN A 90 1.89 -5.50 -3.93
C ASN A 90 1.10 -5.10 -5.18
N GLY A 91 1.63 -5.20 -6.33
CA GLY A 91 0.95 -4.73 -7.54
C GLY A 91 0.96 -5.72 -8.70
N PHE A 92 1.15 -7.02 -8.40
CA PHE A 92 1.22 -8.02 -9.45
C PHE A 92 0.29 -7.76 -10.63
N PRO A 93 0.82 -7.83 -11.83
CA PRO A 93 1.44 -9.06 -12.35
C PRO A 93 2.94 -8.96 -12.68
N GLU A 94 3.67 -7.91 -12.32
CA GLU A 94 5.05 -7.71 -12.82
C GLU A 94 6.13 -7.99 -11.76
N SER A 95 7.07 -8.90 -12.05
CA SER A 95 8.22 -9.20 -11.20
C SER A 95 9.34 -8.15 -11.31
N LYS A 96 9.32 -7.31 -12.36
CA LYS A 96 10.36 -6.34 -12.70
C LYS A 96 10.71 -5.32 -11.59
N PRO A 97 9.74 -4.69 -10.89
CA PRO A 97 10.05 -3.75 -9.80
C PRO A 97 10.82 -4.42 -8.66
N VAL A 98 10.40 -5.62 -8.26
CA VAL A 98 11.07 -6.43 -7.23
C VAL A 98 12.46 -6.83 -7.69
N SER A 99 12.60 -7.29 -8.93
CA SER A 99 13.88 -7.70 -9.50
C SER A 99 14.90 -6.54 -9.52
N LYS A 100 14.47 -5.32 -9.85
CA LYS A 100 15.30 -4.11 -9.76
C LYS A 100 15.71 -3.82 -8.30
N GLY A 101 14.77 -3.90 -7.38
CA GLY A 101 15.02 -3.65 -5.97
C GLY A 101 15.96 -4.66 -5.30
N VAL A 102 15.97 -5.90 -5.79
CA VAL A 102 16.93 -6.94 -5.33
C VAL A 102 18.36 -6.70 -5.87
N GLY A 103 18.53 -5.83 -6.87
CA GLY A 103 19.85 -5.46 -7.39
C GLY A 103 20.05 -5.69 -8.87
N ASN A 104 19.05 -6.22 -9.61
CA ASN A 104 19.15 -6.38 -11.06
C ASN A 104 18.83 -5.06 -11.78
N LYS A 105 19.75 -4.10 -11.68
CA LYS A 105 19.61 -2.77 -12.29
C LYS A 105 19.64 -2.82 -13.82
N VAL A 106 20.36 -3.75 -14.39
CA VAL A 106 20.63 -3.88 -15.84
C VAL A 106 19.48 -4.54 -16.61
N GLY A 107 18.61 -5.24 -15.91
CA GLY A 107 17.41 -5.85 -16.51
C GLY A 107 17.62 -7.22 -17.16
N ASN A 108 18.77 -7.84 -16.93
CA ASN A 108 19.03 -9.19 -17.43
C ASN A 108 18.00 -10.18 -16.88
N SER A 109 17.51 -11.04 -17.74
CA SER A 109 16.60 -12.13 -17.39
C SER A 109 15.26 -11.67 -16.80
N TYR A 110 14.75 -10.50 -17.18
CA TYR A 110 13.41 -10.08 -16.71
C TYR A 110 12.30 -10.97 -17.26
N ALA A 111 12.41 -11.40 -18.52
CA ALA A 111 11.44 -12.27 -19.16
C ALA A 111 11.41 -13.65 -18.49
N GLU A 112 12.58 -14.25 -18.26
CA GLU A 112 12.70 -15.54 -17.58
C GLU A 112 12.19 -15.48 -16.15
N LYS A 113 12.45 -14.40 -15.44
CA LYS A 113 11.94 -14.19 -14.07
C LYS A 113 10.42 -14.00 -14.06
N GLN A 114 9.86 -13.32 -15.05
CA GLN A 114 8.41 -13.18 -15.19
C GLN A 114 7.78 -14.53 -15.51
N ASN A 115 8.32 -15.28 -16.46
CA ASN A 115 7.82 -16.61 -16.80
C ASN A 115 7.90 -17.57 -15.60
N ALA A 116 9.02 -17.56 -14.87
CA ALA A 116 9.15 -18.35 -13.65
C ALA A 116 8.14 -17.94 -12.59
N PHE A 117 7.92 -16.62 -12.40
CA PHE A 117 6.89 -16.10 -11.49
C PHE A 117 5.49 -16.59 -11.88
N ASP A 118 5.13 -16.48 -13.16
CA ASP A 118 3.82 -16.91 -13.67
C ASP A 118 3.62 -18.43 -13.50
N ASP A 119 4.65 -19.21 -13.78
CA ASP A 119 4.65 -20.66 -13.58
C ASP A 119 4.52 -21.04 -12.10
N TYR A 120 5.31 -20.44 -11.22
CA TYR A 120 5.25 -20.74 -9.79
C TYR A 120 3.92 -20.33 -9.18
N THR A 121 3.39 -19.17 -9.55
CA THR A 121 2.12 -18.66 -8.98
C THR A 121 0.91 -19.45 -9.49
N SER A 122 0.95 -19.98 -10.71
CA SER A 122 -0.15 -20.76 -11.30
C SER A 122 -0.09 -22.26 -10.97
N LYS A 123 1.12 -22.84 -10.94
CA LYS A 123 1.28 -24.32 -10.86
C LYS A 123 1.68 -24.81 -9.47
N ILE A 124 2.54 -24.07 -8.74
CA ILE A 124 3.15 -24.54 -7.50
C ILE A 124 2.49 -23.89 -6.27
N PHE A 125 2.50 -22.57 -6.20
CA PHE A 125 1.96 -21.89 -5.02
C PHE A 125 0.45 -21.76 -5.04
N LYS A 126 -0.20 -21.96 -6.21
CA LYS A 126 -1.66 -21.89 -6.36
C LYS A 126 -2.28 -20.74 -5.57
N ILE A 127 -1.67 -19.55 -5.67
CA ILE A 127 -2.03 -18.36 -4.88
C ILE A 127 -3.52 -18.06 -4.98
N LYS A 128 -4.15 -18.42 -6.11
CA LYS A 128 -5.60 -18.30 -6.33
C LYS A 128 -6.43 -19.29 -5.52
N GLU A 129 -5.82 -20.39 -5.06
CA GLU A 129 -6.47 -21.47 -4.28
C GLU A 129 -6.15 -21.35 -2.77
N CYS A 130 -5.30 -20.41 -2.36
CA CYS A 130 -5.00 -20.20 -0.94
C CYS A 130 -6.19 -19.58 -0.21
N ASP A 131 -6.79 -20.36 0.67
CA ASP A 131 -8.02 -20.08 1.45
C ASP A 131 -7.91 -19.02 2.54
N TRP A 132 -6.75 -18.40 2.71
CA TRP A 132 -6.57 -17.34 3.71
C TRP A 132 -7.46 -16.10 3.46
N LYS A 133 -8.28 -16.18 2.41
CA LYS A 133 -9.25 -15.15 1.98
C LYS A 133 -10.68 -15.40 2.43
N GLU A 134 -11.07 -16.62 2.80
CA GLU A 134 -12.51 -16.93 2.89
C GLU A 134 -13.21 -16.40 4.13
N ILE A 135 -12.53 -16.26 5.26
CA ILE A 135 -13.23 -15.92 6.54
C ILE A 135 -13.64 -14.44 6.58
N GLU A 136 -12.84 -13.52 6.05
CA GLU A 136 -13.22 -12.09 5.94
C GLU A 136 -13.91 -11.76 4.61
N PHE A 137 -13.62 -12.48 3.55
CA PHE A 137 -14.18 -12.26 2.21
C PHE A 137 -15.67 -12.61 2.10
N LYS A 138 -16.16 -13.66 2.78
CA LYS A 138 -17.60 -14.01 2.77
C LYS A 138 -18.49 -12.92 3.35
N MET A 139 -17.98 -12.09 4.27
CA MET A 139 -18.75 -10.99 4.87
C MET A 139 -18.76 -9.71 4.04
N ILE A 140 -17.78 -9.50 3.15
CA ILE A 140 -17.64 -8.28 2.33
C ILE A 140 -17.93 -8.59 0.85
N GLY A 141 -17.80 -9.83 0.41
CA GLY A 141 -17.76 -10.28 -0.98
C GLY A 141 -18.96 -9.96 -1.88
N ASN A 142 -20.04 -9.44 -1.32
CA ASN A 142 -21.22 -9.00 -2.08
C ASN A 142 -21.42 -7.48 -2.10
N ARG A 143 -20.52 -6.69 -1.51
CA ARG A 143 -20.58 -5.21 -1.47
C ARG A 143 -19.65 -4.59 -2.53
N ALA A 144 -19.58 -3.26 -2.58
CA ALA A 144 -18.76 -2.50 -3.51
C ALA A 144 -17.31 -3.06 -3.58
N PRO A 145 -16.85 -3.61 -4.73
CA PRO A 145 -15.65 -4.45 -4.76
C PRO A 145 -14.35 -3.67 -4.59
N TRP A 146 -14.32 -2.37 -4.89
CA TRP A 146 -13.16 -1.51 -4.64
C TRP A 146 -12.87 -1.30 -3.15
N MET A 147 -13.87 -1.51 -2.28
CA MET A 147 -13.68 -1.39 -0.84
C MET A 147 -12.73 -2.42 -0.27
N GLN A 148 -12.70 -3.63 -0.83
CA GLN A 148 -11.73 -4.64 -0.41
C GLN A 148 -10.30 -4.18 -0.69
N ILE A 149 -10.09 -3.54 -1.84
CA ILE A 149 -8.79 -3.00 -2.24
C ILE A 149 -8.39 -1.86 -1.30
N ALA A 150 -9.32 -0.93 -1.04
CA ALA A 150 -9.11 0.18 -0.13
C ALA A 150 -8.79 -0.28 1.31
N LEU A 151 -9.50 -1.30 1.81
CA LEU A 151 -9.26 -1.89 3.13
C LEU A 151 -7.89 -2.59 3.20
N ASN A 152 -7.48 -3.28 2.15
CA ASN A 152 -6.17 -3.92 2.10
C ASN A 152 -5.03 -2.86 2.13
N GLU A 153 -5.17 -1.77 1.38
CA GLU A 153 -4.21 -0.66 1.42
C GLU A 153 -4.13 -0.05 2.83
N ALA A 154 -5.27 0.18 3.49
CA ALA A 154 -5.31 0.70 4.86
C ALA A 154 -4.63 -0.24 5.87
N LYS A 155 -4.88 -1.56 5.77
CA LYS A 155 -4.23 -2.59 6.60
C LYS A 155 -2.72 -2.65 6.38
N MET A 156 -2.26 -2.48 5.13
CA MET A 156 -0.83 -2.51 4.81
C MET A 156 -0.12 -1.25 5.32
N MET A 157 -0.70 -0.09 5.09
CA MET A 157 -0.07 1.19 5.46
C MET A 157 -0.21 1.50 6.95
N LYS A 158 -1.20 0.94 7.66
CA LYS A 158 -1.39 1.06 9.12
C LYS A 158 -1.34 2.50 9.65
N GLY A 159 -1.80 3.47 8.85
CA GLY A 159 -1.74 4.88 9.19
C GLY A 159 -0.33 5.49 9.13
N CYS A 160 0.57 4.89 8.35
CA CYS A 160 1.88 5.46 8.06
C CYS A 160 1.70 6.85 7.45
N TYR A 161 2.52 7.80 7.89
CA TYR A 161 2.51 9.18 7.44
C TYR A 161 3.01 9.30 5.99
N GLU A 162 2.41 10.18 5.20
CA GLU A 162 2.70 10.31 3.76
C GLU A 162 4.13 10.76 3.44
N GLY A 163 4.83 11.40 4.37
CA GLY A 163 6.25 11.75 4.25
C GLY A 163 7.20 10.63 4.63
N ASP A 164 6.71 9.52 5.19
CA ASP A 164 7.53 8.38 5.61
C ASP A 164 7.32 7.18 4.66
N GLU A 165 8.37 6.37 4.48
CA GLU A 165 8.22 5.09 3.77
C GLU A 165 7.49 4.05 4.63
N PRO A 166 6.65 3.21 4.06
CA PRO A 166 6.38 3.03 2.61
C PRO A 166 5.25 3.92 2.06
N MET A 167 4.64 4.79 2.87
CA MET A 167 3.47 5.56 2.44
C MET A 167 3.81 6.62 1.40
N TYR A 168 4.99 7.28 1.50
CA TYR A 168 5.43 8.28 0.54
C TYR A 168 5.47 7.70 -0.90
N THR A 169 6.20 6.60 -1.10
CA THR A 169 6.25 5.91 -2.40
C THR A 169 4.85 5.48 -2.85
N LYS A 170 4.01 5.04 -1.94
CA LYS A 170 2.67 4.57 -2.26
C LYS A 170 1.75 5.72 -2.69
N ALA A 171 1.73 6.84 -1.96
CA ALA A 171 0.96 8.03 -2.31
C ALA A 171 1.41 8.62 -3.65
N LYS A 172 2.72 8.65 -3.89
CA LYS A 172 3.29 9.04 -5.18
C LYS A 172 2.81 8.14 -6.33
N SER A 173 2.65 6.84 -6.08
CA SER A 173 2.11 5.91 -7.09
C SER A 173 0.63 6.17 -7.43
N TYR A 174 -0.19 6.61 -6.46
CA TYR A 174 -1.57 7.02 -6.72
C TYR A 174 -1.64 8.29 -7.56
N LEU A 175 -0.80 9.28 -7.23
CA LEU A 175 -0.68 10.52 -8.00
C LEU A 175 -0.20 10.25 -9.43
N ALA A 176 0.81 9.41 -9.60
CA ALA A 176 1.32 9.00 -10.90
C ALA A 176 0.26 8.26 -11.74
N TYR A 177 -0.60 7.44 -11.11
CA TYR A 177 -1.75 6.82 -11.77
C TYR A 177 -2.68 7.88 -12.39
N CYS A 178 -2.86 9.01 -11.72
CA CYS A 178 -3.63 10.15 -12.18
C CYS A 178 -2.85 11.09 -13.12
N LYS A 179 -1.66 10.68 -13.57
CA LYS A 179 -0.78 11.44 -14.49
C LYS A 179 -0.29 12.78 -13.92
N THR A 180 -0.27 12.94 -12.61
CA THR A 180 0.36 14.09 -11.96
C THR A 180 1.76 13.72 -11.46
N LYS A 181 2.66 14.72 -11.48
CA LYS A 181 4.03 14.61 -10.95
C LYS A 181 4.16 15.24 -9.56
N ALA A 182 3.04 15.63 -8.95
CA ALA A 182 3.04 16.24 -7.63
C ALA A 182 3.67 15.33 -6.57
N GLU A 183 4.30 15.96 -5.59
CA GLU A 183 4.81 15.25 -4.41
C GLU A 183 3.69 15.14 -3.36
N PRO A 184 3.51 13.98 -2.71
CA PRO A 184 2.43 13.79 -1.73
C PRO A 184 2.44 14.82 -0.60
N THR A 185 3.63 15.30 -0.24
CA THR A 185 3.84 16.27 0.83
C THR A 185 3.67 17.73 0.39
N ASP A 186 3.37 17.99 -0.87
CA ASP A 186 3.05 19.32 -1.38
C ASP A 186 1.62 19.72 -0.97
N GLY A 187 1.48 20.76 -0.15
CA GLY A 187 0.19 21.21 0.38
C GLY A 187 -0.81 21.72 -0.67
N ASN A 188 -0.35 22.05 -1.88
CA ASN A 188 -1.20 22.59 -2.95
C ASN A 188 -1.52 21.55 -4.04
N GLU A 189 -0.51 20.88 -4.58
CA GLU A 189 -0.64 19.96 -5.71
C GLU A 189 -0.62 18.50 -5.30
N GLY A 190 -0.16 18.22 -4.08
CA GLY A 190 0.00 16.88 -3.53
C GLY A 190 -1.23 16.20 -2.92
N PRO A 191 -2.39 16.85 -2.65
CA PRO A 191 -3.53 16.14 -2.07
C PRO A 191 -3.95 14.94 -2.91
N TRP A 192 -3.85 13.75 -2.34
CA TRP A 192 -4.02 12.47 -3.06
C TRP A 192 -5.28 11.68 -2.67
N CYS A 193 -6.26 12.31 -2.00
CA CYS A 193 -7.51 11.65 -1.61
C CYS A 193 -8.26 11.05 -2.82
N ALA A 194 -8.46 11.82 -3.89
CA ALA A 194 -9.13 11.35 -5.10
C ALA A 194 -8.24 10.37 -5.90
N ALA A 195 -6.94 10.60 -5.93
CA ALA A 195 -5.99 9.71 -6.60
C ALA A 195 -6.02 8.30 -5.99
N TYR A 196 -6.05 8.19 -4.66
CA TYR A 196 -6.23 6.92 -3.95
C TYR A 196 -7.53 6.22 -4.32
N MET A 197 -8.66 6.95 -4.32
CA MET A 197 -9.96 6.37 -4.67
C MET A 197 -9.97 5.85 -6.11
N ASN A 198 -9.56 6.67 -7.07
CA ASN A 198 -9.53 6.30 -8.48
C ASN A 198 -8.62 5.09 -8.72
N TRP A 199 -7.49 5.03 -8.02
CA TRP A 199 -6.61 3.87 -8.05
C TRP A 199 -7.31 2.62 -7.51
N CYS A 200 -7.99 2.70 -6.37
CA CYS A 200 -8.73 1.55 -5.80
C CYS A 200 -9.82 1.05 -6.74
N ILE A 201 -10.61 1.96 -7.34
CA ILE A 201 -11.67 1.59 -8.31
C ILE A 201 -11.05 0.93 -9.54
N SER A 202 -9.88 1.41 -10.02
CA SER A 202 -9.19 0.84 -11.18
C SER A 202 -8.73 -0.62 -10.98
N LYS A 203 -8.55 -1.04 -9.74
CA LYS A 203 -8.16 -2.42 -9.40
C LYS A 203 -9.35 -3.36 -9.25
N ALA A 204 -10.55 -2.81 -9.11
CA ALA A 204 -11.77 -3.59 -9.01
C ALA A 204 -12.36 -3.88 -10.40
N LYS A 205 -12.52 -5.16 -10.73
CA LYS A 205 -13.04 -5.60 -12.02
C LYS A 205 -14.57 -5.73 -11.98
N ASN A 206 -15.22 -5.15 -12.96
CA ASN A 206 -16.63 -5.36 -13.21
C ASN A 206 -16.84 -6.79 -13.70
N PRO A 207 -17.67 -7.63 -13.03
CA PRO A 207 -17.84 -9.02 -13.37
C PRO A 207 -18.46 -9.24 -14.77
N LYS A 208 -19.23 -8.26 -15.29
CA LYS A 208 -19.85 -8.31 -16.61
C LYS A 208 -18.85 -8.05 -17.73
N THR A 209 -18.07 -6.96 -17.61
CA THR A 209 -17.16 -6.52 -18.68
C THR A 209 -15.73 -7.06 -18.55
N LYS A 210 -15.37 -7.60 -17.38
CA LYS A 210 -14.00 -8.00 -16.99
C LYS A 210 -12.99 -6.82 -16.93
N ASN A 211 -13.43 -5.62 -17.25
CA ASN A 211 -12.62 -4.39 -17.17
C ASN A 211 -12.75 -3.75 -15.79
N PRO A 212 -11.86 -2.81 -15.41
CA PRO A 212 -12.06 -1.94 -14.26
C PRO A 212 -13.41 -1.22 -14.34
N TYR A 213 -14.03 -0.96 -13.18
CA TYR A 213 -15.19 -0.06 -13.13
C TYR A 213 -14.85 1.33 -13.67
N GLN A 214 -15.86 2.03 -14.19
CA GLN A 214 -15.69 3.39 -14.68
C GLN A 214 -15.14 4.30 -13.57
N HIS A 215 -14.10 5.05 -13.88
CA HIS A 215 -13.45 5.98 -12.96
C HIS A 215 -12.65 7.02 -13.73
N ALA A 216 -12.41 8.17 -13.12
CA ALA A 216 -11.50 9.17 -13.65
C ALA A 216 -10.05 8.81 -13.36
N LYS A 217 -9.12 9.26 -14.20
CA LYS A 217 -7.68 9.28 -13.90
C LYS A 217 -7.30 10.70 -13.44
N SER A 218 -7.91 11.14 -12.34
CA SER A 218 -7.81 12.50 -11.82
C SER A 218 -7.54 12.50 -10.33
N ALA A 219 -6.72 13.43 -9.88
CA ALA A 219 -6.49 13.70 -8.46
C ALA A 219 -7.46 14.76 -7.88
N ALA A 220 -8.35 15.33 -8.72
CA ALA A 220 -9.32 16.34 -8.30
C ALA A 220 -10.46 15.71 -7.49
N SER A 221 -10.63 16.17 -6.24
CA SER A 221 -11.62 15.60 -5.31
C SER A 221 -13.08 15.88 -5.72
N LEU A 222 -13.33 16.90 -6.54
CA LEU A 222 -14.65 17.24 -7.06
C LEU A 222 -14.99 16.54 -8.37
N GLU A 223 -14.07 15.77 -8.95
CA GLU A 223 -14.27 15.05 -10.22
C GLU A 223 -15.60 14.27 -10.28
N PRO A 224 -16.04 13.58 -9.21
CA PRO A 224 -17.30 12.86 -9.26
C PRO A 224 -18.55 13.74 -9.48
N THR A 225 -18.47 15.04 -9.24
CA THR A 225 -19.62 15.94 -9.35
C THR A 225 -19.94 16.37 -10.79
N TYR A 226 -18.99 16.21 -11.73
CA TYR A 226 -19.14 16.66 -13.12
C TYR A 226 -18.64 15.66 -14.18
N ASN A 227 -17.97 14.58 -13.77
CA ASN A 227 -17.45 13.60 -14.71
C ASN A 227 -18.48 12.49 -14.99
N GLU A 228 -18.79 12.25 -16.25
CA GLU A 228 -19.77 11.27 -16.73
C GLU A 228 -19.51 9.81 -16.28
N LYS A 229 -18.30 9.51 -15.82
CA LYS A 229 -17.95 8.19 -15.26
C LYS A 229 -18.56 7.92 -13.90
N TYR A 230 -19.15 8.92 -13.28
CA TYR A 230 -19.83 8.81 -12.00
C TYR A 230 -21.29 9.25 -12.10
N LYS A 231 -22.13 8.58 -11.33
CA LYS A 231 -23.53 8.98 -11.14
C LYS A 231 -23.80 9.32 -9.69
N GLN A 232 -24.54 10.38 -9.45
CA GLN A 232 -25.02 10.72 -8.11
C GLN A 232 -26.10 9.74 -7.68
N ILE A 233 -26.12 9.40 -6.40
CA ILE A 233 -27.17 8.60 -5.77
C ILE A 233 -27.80 9.37 -4.59
N PRO A 234 -29.12 9.22 -4.36
CA PRO A 234 -29.82 9.99 -3.33
C PRO A 234 -29.48 9.50 -1.91
N GLU A 235 -29.24 8.20 -1.74
CA GLU A 235 -29.02 7.57 -0.46
C GLU A 235 -27.59 7.00 -0.32
N PRO A 236 -26.99 7.12 0.86
CA PRO A 236 -25.65 6.58 1.10
C PRO A 236 -25.63 5.06 1.11
N ILE A 237 -24.71 4.48 0.37
CA ILE A 237 -24.44 3.04 0.40
C ILE A 237 -22.97 2.78 0.75
N TYR A 238 -22.67 1.60 1.28
CA TYR A 238 -21.30 1.19 1.56
C TYR A 238 -20.44 1.24 0.30
N GLY A 239 -19.31 1.92 0.39
CA GLY A 239 -18.37 2.06 -0.72
C GLY A 239 -18.71 3.16 -1.73
N CYS A 240 -19.82 3.92 -1.57
CA CYS A 240 -20.02 5.11 -2.37
C CYS A 240 -18.96 6.17 -2.06
N LEU A 241 -18.68 7.02 -3.03
CA LEU A 241 -17.83 8.17 -2.89
C LEU A 241 -18.63 9.28 -2.19
N VAL A 242 -18.09 9.79 -1.10
CA VAL A 242 -18.65 10.96 -0.41
C VAL A 242 -17.79 12.16 -0.75
N VAL A 243 -18.40 13.19 -1.34
CA VAL A 243 -17.70 14.37 -1.83
C VAL A 243 -18.03 15.57 -0.94
N TYR A 244 -16.99 16.32 -0.61
CA TYR A 244 -17.07 17.61 0.09
C TYR A 244 -16.42 18.70 -0.75
N LYS A 245 -17.03 19.88 -0.77
CA LYS A 245 -16.56 21.05 -1.50
C LYS A 245 -16.26 22.21 -0.56
N ALA A 246 -15.14 22.87 -0.76
CA ALA A 246 -14.75 24.05 -0.01
C ALA A 246 -15.73 25.21 -0.28
N THR A 247 -16.01 26.00 0.75
CA THR A 247 -16.96 27.13 0.69
C THR A 247 -16.31 28.47 0.37
N ASP A 248 -14.99 28.50 0.23
CA ASP A 248 -14.16 29.69 -0.02
C ASP A 248 -13.95 30.01 -1.51
N GLY A 249 -14.58 29.24 -2.42
CA GLY A 249 -14.43 29.42 -3.86
C GLY A 249 -13.11 28.86 -4.44
N SER A 250 -12.24 28.27 -3.64
CA SER A 250 -10.93 27.75 -4.07
C SER A 250 -11.00 26.55 -5.02
N GLY A 251 -12.18 25.95 -5.21
CA GLY A 251 -12.32 24.68 -5.94
C GLY A 251 -11.74 23.46 -5.21
N LYS A 252 -11.19 23.64 -4.00
CA LYS A 252 -10.70 22.53 -3.18
C LYS A 252 -11.84 21.66 -2.68
N GLY A 253 -11.55 20.42 -2.35
CA GLY A 253 -12.54 19.50 -1.82
C GLY A 253 -11.90 18.40 -0.99
N HIS A 254 -12.71 17.42 -0.63
CA HIS A 254 -12.26 16.16 -0.06
C HIS A 254 -13.19 15.03 -0.50
N THR A 255 -12.66 13.85 -0.61
CA THR A 255 -13.44 12.69 -0.99
C THR A 255 -12.88 11.40 -0.35
N GLY A 256 -13.78 10.45 -0.09
CA GLY A 256 -13.44 9.15 0.47
C GLY A 256 -14.57 8.16 0.27
N PHE A 257 -14.31 6.88 0.50
CA PHE A 257 -15.32 5.82 0.43
C PHE A 257 -16.12 5.73 1.73
N LEU A 258 -17.41 5.69 1.64
CA LEU A 258 -18.28 5.48 2.79
C LEU A 258 -18.10 4.05 3.33
N TYR A 259 -17.62 3.96 4.56
CA TYR A 259 -17.47 2.70 5.28
C TYR A 259 -18.64 2.43 6.23
N GLY A 260 -19.20 3.46 6.84
CA GLY A 260 -20.28 3.38 7.78
C GLY A 260 -20.68 4.74 8.33
N LYS A 261 -21.39 4.75 9.43
CA LYS A 261 -21.80 5.96 10.15
C LYS A 261 -21.46 5.86 11.63
N THR A 262 -21.32 7.00 12.27
CA THR A 262 -21.31 7.07 13.74
C THR A 262 -22.74 7.08 14.28
N LYS A 263 -22.92 6.77 15.56
CA LYS A 263 -24.22 6.82 16.25
C LYS A 263 -24.89 8.20 16.17
N ASP A 264 -24.08 9.28 16.10
CA ASP A 264 -24.55 10.66 15.92
C ASP A 264 -24.72 11.07 14.44
N GLY A 265 -24.67 10.09 13.52
CA GLY A 265 -25.03 10.26 12.11
C GLY A 265 -23.92 10.80 11.21
N LYS A 266 -22.69 11.01 11.69
CA LYS A 266 -21.56 11.38 10.86
C LYS A 266 -21.15 10.24 9.94
N PHE A 267 -20.64 10.56 8.74
CA PHE A 267 -20.12 9.59 7.80
C PHE A 267 -18.72 9.15 8.21
N ILE A 268 -18.47 7.86 8.31
CA ILE A 268 -17.12 7.30 8.49
C ILE A 268 -16.59 6.97 7.10
N LEU A 269 -15.57 7.70 6.67
CA LEU A 269 -14.94 7.53 5.38
C LEU A 269 -13.59 6.82 5.50
N LEU A 270 -13.37 5.82 4.67
CA LEU A 270 -12.04 5.30 4.38
C LEU A 270 -11.47 6.12 3.21
N GLY A 271 -10.39 6.83 3.46
CA GLY A 271 -9.81 7.69 2.43
C GLY A 271 -8.30 7.80 2.53
N GLY A 272 -7.70 8.18 1.41
CA GLY A 272 -6.34 8.66 1.35
C GLY A 272 -6.27 10.13 1.78
N ASN A 273 -5.08 10.55 2.19
CA ASN A 273 -4.81 11.91 2.64
C ASN A 273 -5.73 12.39 3.79
N GLN A 274 -6.20 11.46 4.61
CA GLN A 274 -6.94 11.76 5.84
C GLN A 274 -5.96 11.80 7.02
N GLY A 275 -5.63 13.03 7.47
CA GLY A 275 -4.55 13.22 8.43
C GLY A 275 -3.23 12.66 7.88
N ASP A 276 -2.96 12.98 6.62
CA ASP A 276 -1.72 12.68 5.89
C ASP A 276 -1.41 11.16 5.83
N SER A 277 -2.46 10.32 5.74
CA SER A 277 -2.35 8.86 5.72
C SER A 277 -3.60 8.20 5.11
N ILE A 278 -3.58 6.87 4.95
CA ILE A 278 -4.79 6.07 4.69
C ILE A 278 -5.41 5.70 6.03
N ARG A 279 -6.62 6.18 6.30
CA ARG A 279 -7.33 5.90 7.55
C ARG A 279 -8.83 6.10 7.46
N PHE A 280 -9.51 5.77 8.53
CA PHE A 280 -10.91 6.12 8.73
C PHE A 280 -11.00 7.47 9.47
N SER A 281 -11.86 8.34 8.94
CA SER A 281 -12.18 9.62 9.58
C SER A 281 -13.68 9.86 9.53
N SER A 282 -14.23 10.54 10.53
CA SER A 282 -15.67 10.84 10.61
C SER A 282 -15.94 12.30 10.29
N TYR A 283 -16.90 12.53 9.38
CA TYR A 283 -17.27 13.86 8.92
C TYR A 283 -18.80 14.06 9.02
N GLY A 284 -19.20 15.24 9.52
CA GLY A 284 -20.59 15.67 9.49
C GLY A 284 -21.01 16.19 8.11
N LYS A 285 -22.13 16.95 8.08
CA LYS A 285 -22.54 17.68 6.86
C LYS A 285 -21.56 18.77 6.45
N SER A 286 -20.73 19.22 7.37
CA SER A 286 -19.60 20.11 7.13
C SER A 286 -18.47 19.82 8.11
N PHE A 287 -17.25 20.22 7.75
CA PHE A 287 -16.10 20.21 8.63
C PHE A 287 -15.10 21.30 8.22
N THR A 288 -14.29 21.76 9.17
CA THR A 288 -13.23 22.73 8.91
C THR A 288 -11.88 22.09 9.12
N TYR A 289 -10.98 22.28 8.18
CA TYR A 289 -9.61 21.81 8.25
C TYR A 289 -8.67 22.90 7.69
N ASN A 290 -7.63 23.24 8.44
CA ASN A 290 -6.68 24.32 8.11
C ASN A 290 -7.37 25.64 7.73
N GLY A 291 -8.44 26.02 8.46
CA GLY A 291 -9.21 27.24 8.22
C GLY A 291 -10.19 27.19 7.05
N ILE A 292 -10.20 26.11 6.25
CA ILE A 292 -11.10 25.96 5.12
C ILE A 292 -12.28 25.06 5.54
N THR A 293 -13.50 25.63 5.43
CA THR A 293 -14.74 24.88 5.65
C THR A 293 -15.13 24.16 4.38
N LYS A 294 -15.40 22.86 4.49
CA LYS A 294 -15.89 22.01 3.40
C LYS A 294 -17.29 21.50 3.75
N LYS A 295 -18.23 21.61 2.82
CA LYS A 295 -19.63 21.14 2.94
C LYS A 295 -19.84 19.90 2.11
N PHE A 296 -20.71 19.01 2.60
CA PHE A 296 -21.16 17.82 1.88
C PHE A 296 -21.84 18.22 0.55
N GLU A 297 -21.42 17.58 -0.52
CA GLU A 297 -21.89 17.83 -1.89
C GLU A 297 -22.77 16.69 -2.41
N GLY A 298 -22.43 15.44 -2.11
CA GLY A 298 -23.22 14.29 -2.56
C GLY A 298 -22.56 12.95 -2.37
N PHE A 299 -23.33 11.90 -2.73
CA PHE A 299 -22.88 10.52 -2.83
C PHE A 299 -22.81 10.13 -4.30
N TYR A 300 -21.71 9.48 -4.70
CA TYR A 300 -21.46 9.10 -6.08
C TYR A 300 -20.99 7.65 -6.17
N ILE A 301 -21.26 7.00 -7.31
CA ILE A 301 -20.74 5.66 -7.64
C ILE A 301 -20.31 5.64 -9.11
N PRO A 302 -19.44 4.70 -9.52
CA PRO A 302 -19.17 4.45 -10.94
C PRO A 302 -20.46 4.21 -11.72
N THR A 303 -20.60 4.80 -12.91
CA THR A 303 -21.83 4.70 -13.73
C THR A 303 -22.18 3.27 -14.11
N ASP A 304 -21.17 2.41 -14.28
CA ASP A 304 -21.34 0.99 -14.61
C ASP A 304 -21.44 0.07 -13.36
N TYR A 305 -21.61 0.69 -12.17
CA TYR A 305 -21.89 -0.07 -10.95
C TYR A 305 -23.39 -0.10 -10.64
N GLU A 306 -23.90 -1.31 -10.46
CA GLU A 306 -25.29 -1.53 -10.00
C GLU A 306 -25.27 -1.79 -8.50
N PRO A 307 -25.86 -0.89 -7.66
CA PRO A 307 -25.97 -1.09 -6.24
C PRO A 307 -26.68 -2.38 -5.88
N LYS A 308 -26.17 -3.11 -4.90
CA LYS A 308 -26.75 -4.36 -4.40
C LYS A 308 -27.44 -4.13 -3.07
N THR A 309 -28.36 -4.99 -2.72
CA THR A 309 -29.00 -4.98 -1.38
C THR A 309 -27.95 -5.03 -0.25
N ALA A 310 -26.86 -5.76 -0.46
CA ALA A 310 -25.76 -5.85 0.48
C ALA A 310 -25.00 -4.53 0.71
N ASP A 311 -25.09 -3.56 -0.23
CA ASP A 311 -24.45 -2.25 -0.07
C ASP A 311 -25.20 -1.32 0.87
N LYS A 312 -26.48 -1.58 1.17
CA LYS A 312 -27.23 -0.80 2.16
C LYS A 312 -26.50 -0.82 3.50
N LEU A 313 -26.44 0.35 4.13
CA LEU A 313 -25.91 0.44 5.50
C LEU A 313 -26.93 -0.20 6.47
N ILE A 314 -26.43 -1.03 7.35
CA ILE A 314 -27.20 -1.73 8.38
C ILE A 314 -26.52 -1.53 9.75
N ASP A 315 -27.11 -2.04 10.82
CA ASP A 315 -26.65 -1.81 12.20
C ASP A 315 -25.16 -2.13 12.42
N ARG A 316 -24.63 -3.15 11.77
CA ARG A 316 -23.18 -3.47 11.85
C ARG A 316 -22.26 -2.41 11.25
N ASP A 317 -22.81 -1.49 10.47
CA ASP A 317 -22.07 -0.37 9.85
C ASP A 317 -22.18 0.91 10.69
N ILE A 318 -22.76 0.80 11.90
CA ILE A 318 -22.87 1.90 12.88
C ILE A 318 -21.83 1.70 13.98
N TYR A 319 -21.01 2.70 14.17
CA TYR A 319 -19.87 2.67 15.09
C TYR A 319 -19.97 3.80 16.12
N THR A 320 -19.22 3.71 17.19
CA THR A 320 -19.11 4.80 18.18
C THR A 320 -18.28 5.96 17.61
N SER A 321 -17.21 5.63 16.87
CA SER A 321 -16.31 6.63 16.27
C SER A 321 -15.45 6.02 15.16
N SER A 322 -14.82 6.87 14.35
CA SER A 322 -13.78 6.42 13.40
C SER A 322 -12.52 5.88 14.10
N ALA A 323 -12.24 6.30 15.33
CA ALA A 323 -11.13 5.75 16.14
C ALA A 323 -11.34 4.28 16.47
N GLU A 324 -12.55 3.87 16.79
CA GLU A 324 -12.91 2.45 16.98
C GLU A 324 -12.57 1.63 15.72
N VAL A 325 -12.94 2.15 14.56
CA VAL A 325 -12.67 1.47 13.28
C VAL A 325 -11.16 1.43 12.99
N ASN A 326 -10.44 2.52 13.21
CA ASN A 326 -8.99 2.54 13.06
C ASN A 326 -8.31 1.48 13.95
N LYS A 327 -8.74 1.36 15.21
CA LYS A 327 -8.23 0.34 16.13
C LYS A 327 -8.51 -1.08 15.62
N LYS A 328 -9.72 -1.35 15.11
CA LYS A 328 -10.09 -2.64 14.51
C LYS A 328 -9.16 -3.04 13.34
N PHE A 329 -8.70 -2.07 12.56
CA PHE A 329 -7.79 -2.29 11.44
C PHE A 329 -6.31 -2.09 11.79
N SER A 330 -5.96 -1.92 13.07
CA SER A 330 -4.59 -1.66 13.55
C SER A 330 -3.94 -0.44 12.88
N ILE A 331 -4.75 0.57 12.56
CA ILE A 331 -4.30 1.84 12.01
C ILE A 331 -3.85 2.72 13.18
N LYS A 332 -2.60 3.17 13.14
CA LYS A 332 -1.99 4.02 14.18
C LYS A 332 -2.68 5.38 14.26
N ASP A 333 -2.68 5.97 15.46
CA ASP A 333 -3.12 7.34 15.62
C ASP A 333 -2.25 8.31 14.80
N ARG A 334 -2.86 9.44 14.42
CA ARG A 334 -2.15 10.49 13.70
C ARG A 334 -1.03 11.08 14.58
N ASP A 335 0.17 11.10 14.04
CA ASP A 335 1.26 11.87 14.63
C ASP A 335 1.06 13.37 14.27
N LYS A 336 0.56 14.13 15.24
CA LYS A 336 0.25 15.55 15.03
C LYS A 336 1.50 16.42 14.82
N THR A 337 2.69 15.91 15.13
CA THR A 337 3.96 16.61 14.90
C THR A 337 4.40 16.55 13.43
N LYS A 338 3.83 15.63 12.65
CA LYS A 338 4.13 15.35 11.25
C LYS A 338 2.98 15.74 10.34
N SER A 339 2.55 16.96 10.30
CA SER A 339 1.48 17.41 9.39
C SER A 339 2.03 18.29 8.27
N ASN A 340 1.71 17.92 7.01
CA ASN A 340 2.08 18.70 5.82
C ASN A 340 1.01 19.69 5.39
N LYS A 341 -0.14 19.74 6.06
CA LYS A 341 -1.28 20.59 5.68
C LYS A 341 -1.86 20.27 4.30
N THR A 342 -1.71 19.02 3.83
CA THR A 342 -2.19 18.57 2.51
C THR A 342 -3.68 18.21 2.49
N THR A 343 -4.31 18.07 3.65
CA THR A 343 -5.71 17.65 3.77
C THR A 343 -6.67 18.82 3.90
#